data_1748112d306230c26e149c2f5513b50c
#
_entry.id   1748112d306230c26e149c2f5513b50c
#
_cell.length_a   1.000
_cell.length_b   1.000
_cell.length_c   1.000
_cell.angle_alpha   90.00
_cell.angle_beta   90.00
_cell.angle_gamma   90.00
#
_symmetry.space_group_name_H-M   'P 1'
#
loop_
_entity.id
_entity.type
_entity.pdbx_description
1 polymer ?
#
loop_
_entity_poly.entity_id
_entity_poly.type
_entity_poly.pdbx_seq_one_letter_code
_entity_poly.pdbx_strand_id
1 'polypeptide(L)'
;MPPLADQKHMTMDLSFIRLGWRTLWRDWRAGELRLLVLAVTLAVAALTAVGFFADRLKGGLQRDATQLLGGDAVVASDNATPAALIARAKALGLQSAGTLSFPTMGRAPDAQGGASRLVALKAVEPGYPLRGSLKVAAQPGAAEQATRDIPARGEVWVDAPLLDALGLAVGDTLLLGDAGLKIARTIVLEPDRGAGFMAFAPRVMIHMDDLQATALVQPASRLTYRFAVAGAPAPVKQFTEWATAEVKRADLRGVRVESLESGRPEMRQTLERAEKFLSLVALLAALLSAVAVALAARGFAASHLD
;
A
#
# COMPACT_ATOMS: atom_id res chain seq x y z
N MET A 1 -81.96 9.67 4.32
CA MET A 1 -81.08 10.85 4.32
C MET A 1 -80.17 10.73 5.54
N PRO A 2 -78.93 10.39 5.42
CA PRO A 2 -77.93 10.57 6.49
C PRO A 2 -77.12 11.82 6.22
N PRO A 3 -76.60 12.53 7.26
CA PRO A 3 -75.90 13.76 7.13
C PRO A 3 -74.42 13.57 6.71
N LEU A 4 -73.97 14.56 5.97
CA LEU A 4 -72.65 14.70 5.43
C LEU A 4 -71.55 14.78 6.55
N ALA A 5 -70.56 13.93 6.40
CA ALA A 5 -69.35 13.96 7.23
C ALA A 5 -68.52 15.21 6.91
N ASP A 6 -68.25 15.94 7.96
CA ASP A 6 -67.38 17.14 8.01
C ASP A 6 -65.90 16.74 7.73
N GLN A 7 -65.43 16.97 6.49
CA GLN A 7 -64.01 16.88 6.17
C GLN A 7 -63.30 18.10 6.71
N LYS A 8 -62.80 18.05 7.93
CA LYS A 8 -61.81 18.99 8.45
C LYS A 8 -60.53 18.83 7.62
N HIS A 9 -60.39 19.61 6.59
CA HIS A 9 -59.11 19.87 5.96
C HIS A 9 -58.15 20.44 7.02
N MET A 10 -57.14 19.65 7.38
CA MET A 10 -56.02 20.09 8.20
C MET A 10 -55.13 20.99 7.32
N THR A 11 -55.56 22.25 7.17
CA THR A 11 -54.69 23.29 6.65
C THR A 11 -53.58 23.51 7.66
N MET A 12 -52.40 22.99 7.36
CA MET A 12 -51.20 23.29 8.10
C MET A 12 -51.01 24.81 8.09
N ASP A 13 -51.23 25.43 9.25
CA ASP A 13 -51.29 26.87 9.40
C ASP A 13 -49.94 27.50 9.08
N LEU A 14 -49.80 28.06 7.88
CA LEU A 14 -48.62 28.79 7.38
C LEU A 14 -48.26 29.99 8.29
N SER A 15 -49.18 30.37 9.22
CA SER A 15 -48.93 31.38 10.23
C SER A 15 -47.86 30.99 11.24
N PHE A 16 -47.80 29.71 11.65
CA PHE A 16 -46.76 29.21 12.57
C PHE A 16 -45.37 29.24 11.94
N ILE A 17 -45.24 28.87 10.68
CA ILE A 17 -43.96 28.92 9.94
C ILE A 17 -43.49 30.39 9.80
N ARG A 18 -44.41 31.29 9.55
CA ARG A 18 -44.12 32.74 9.42
C ARG A 18 -43.70 33.35 10.77
N LEU A 19 -44.40 32.99 11.86
CA LEU A 19 -44.00 33.42 13.21
C LEU A 19 -42.63 32.87 13.59
N GLY A 20 -42.41 31.57 13.40
CA GLY A 20 -41.12 30.92 13.64
C GLY A 20 -39.97 31.56 12.85
N TRP A 21 -40.22 31.91 11.59
CA TRP A 21 -39.21 32.60 10.78
C TRP A 21 -38.89 34.01 11.26
N ARG A 22 -39.88 34.74 11.74
CA ARG A 22 -39.70 36.10 12.31
C ARG A 22 -38.95 36.07 13.64
N THR A 23 -39.23 35.11 14.53
CA THR A 23 -38.48 34.93 15.76
C THR A 23 -37.04 34.50 15.48
N LEU A 24 -36.83 33.54 14.54
CA LEU A 24 -35.52 33.12 14.13
C LEU A 24 -34.67 34.26 13.57
N TRP A 25 -35.27 35.14 12.76
CA TRP A 25 -34.61 36.31 12.20
C TRP A 25 -34.27 37.39 13.22
N ARG A 26 -35.10 37.54 14.25
CA ARG A 26 -34.88 38.46 15.37
C ARG A 26 -33.71 37.94 16.24
N ASP A 27 -33.71 36.66 16.56
CA ASP A 27 -32.69 36.04 17.39
C ASP A 27 -31.33 35.95 16.66
N TRP A 28 -31.39 35.84 15.33
CA TRP A 28 -30.21 35.97 14.48
C TRP A 28 -29.60 37.38 14.58
N ARG A 29 -30.41 38.40 14.63
CA ARG A 29 -29.96 39.82 14.77
C ARG A 29 -29.47 40.13 16.19
N ALA A 30 -30.02 39.53 17.19
CA ALA A 30 -29.60 39.68 18.59
C ALA A 30 -28.19 39.09 18.86
N GLY A 31 -27.67 38.27 17.96
CA GLY A 31 -26.28 37.72 18.04
C GLY A 31 -26.17 36.36 18.72
N GLU A 32 -27.12 35.95 19.53
CA GLU A 32 -27.09 34.71 20.30
C GLU A 32 -27.17 33.47 19.41
N LEU A 33 -28.08 33.49 18.44
CA LEU A 33 -28.19 32.40 17.46
C LEU A 33 -26.94 32.29 16.57
N ARG A 34 -26.26 33.44 16.31
CA ARG A 34 -24.99 33.42 15.56
C ARG A 34 -23.89 32.71 16.30
N LEU A 35 -23.77 32.90 17.61
CA LEU A 35 -22.78 32.21 18.43
C LEU A 35 -23.04 30.71 18.47
N LEU A 36 -24.31 30.30 18.59
CA LEU A 36 -24.68 28.88 18.58
C LEU A 36 -24.36 28.24 17.21
N VAL A 37 -24.75 28.90 16.10
CA VAL A 37 -24.46 28.41 14.75
C VAL A 37 -22.95 28.37 14.49
N LEU A 38 -22.21 29.40 14.95
CA LEU A 38 -20.74 29.42 14.82
C LEU A 38 -20.10 28.27 15.63
N ALA A 39 -20.55 28.03 16.87
CA ALA A 39 -20.05 26.94 17.70
C ALA A 39 -20.31 25.58 17.07
N VAL A 40 -21.54 25.34 16.58
CA VAL A 40 -21.91 24.09 15.89
C VAL A 40 -21.10 23.91 14.61
N THR A 41 -20.95 24.99 13.80
CA THR A 41 -20.19 24.94 12.56
C THR A 41 -18.72 24.63 12.82
N LEU A 42 -18.09 25.27 13.82
CA LEU A 42 -16.71 24.98 14.20
C LEU A 42 -16.56 23.56 14.74
N ALA A 43 -17.53 23.10 15.54
CA ALA A 43 -17.53 21.74 16.07
C ALA A 43 -17.58 20.68 14.95
N VAL A 44 -18.51 20.85 14.02
CA VAL A 44 -18.65 19.95 12.85
C VAL A 44 -17.43 20.02 11.94
N ALA A 45 -16.93 21.24 11.68
CA ALA A 45 -15.73 21.43 10.86
C ALA A 45 -14.49 20.76 11.48
N ALA A 46 -14.28 20.91 12.78
CA ALA A 46 -13.17 20.27 13.50
C ALA A 46 -13.27 18.74 13.45
N LEU A 47 -14.46 18.18 13.73
CA LEU A 47 -14.68 16.73 13.69
C LEU A 47 -14.48 16.16 12.29
N THR A 48 -15.01 16.85 11.27
CA THR A 48 -14.88 16.45 9.86
C THR A 48 -13.43 16.53 9.40
N ALA A 49 -12.70 17.59 9.77
CA ALA A 49 -11.30 17.77 9.41
C ALA A 49 -10.41 16.63 10.01
N VAL A 50 -10.62 16.29 11.29
CA VAL A 50 -9.89 15.19 11.94
C VAL A 50 -10.22 13.86 11.30
N GLY A 51 -11.51 13.56 11.05
CA GLY A 51 -11.94 12.33 10.38
C GLY A 51 -11.36 12.19 8.97
N PHE A 52 -11.38 13.28 8.19
CA PHE A 52 -10.84 13.29 6.84
C PHE A 52 -9.31 13.13 6.80
N PHE A 53 -8.61 13.76 7.76
CA PHE A 53 -7.18 13.59 7.92
C PHE A 53 -6.80 12.15 8.27
N ALA A 54 -7.52 11.54 9.22
CA ALA A 54 -7.30 10.15 9.63
C ALA A 54 -7.49 9.17 8.46
N ASP A 55 -8.56 9.34 7.67
CA ASP A 55 -8.85 8.53 6.50
C ASP A 55 -7.77 8.67 5.42
N ARG A 56 -7.35 9.91 5.12
CA ARG A 56 -6.26 10.20 4.17
C ARG A 56 -4.92 9.58 4.60
N LEU A 57 -4.59 9.70 5.88
CA LEU A 57 -3.36 9.12 6.43
C LEU A 57 -3.38 7.60 6.34
N LYS A 58 -4.50 6.96 6.72
CA LYS A 58 -4.69 5.51 6.61
C LYS A 58 -4.56 5.03 5.16
N GLY A 59 -5.22 5.70 4.22
CA GLY A 59 -5.13 5.38 2.80
C GLY A 59 -3.73 5.60 2.21
N GLY A 60 -2.96 6.58 2.69
CA GLY A 60 -1.55 6.80 2.33
C GLY A 60 -0.68 5.64 2.81
N LEU A 61 -0.75 5.34 4.09
CA LEU A 61 0.03 4.26 4.72
C LEU A 61 -0.27 2.88 4.10
N GLN A 62 -1.53 2.61 3.76
CA GLN A 62 -1.90 1.37 3.07
C GLN A 62 -1.27 1.27 1.68
N ARG A 63 -1.28 2.36 0.90
CA ARG A 63 -0.64 2.39 -0.43
C ARG A 63 0.87 2.17 -0.35
N ASP A 64 1.54 2.83 0.59
CA ASP A 64 2.98 2.67 0.78
C ASP A 64 3.32 1.23 1.20
N ALA A 65 2.52 0.64 2.07
CA ALA A 65 2.70 -0.74 2.49
C ALA A 65 2.50 -1.75 1.34
N THR A 66 1.53 -1.56 0.43
CA THR A 66 1.37 -2.42 -0.76
C THR A 66 2.53 -2.28 -1.73
N GLN A 67 3.10 -1.07 -1.87
CA GLN A 67 4.29 -0.86 -2.69
C GLN A 67 5.51 -1.60 -2.13
N LEU A 68 5.70 -1.55 -0.80
CA LEU A 68 6.79 -2.27 -0.12
C LEU A 68 6.67 -3.80 -0.19
N LEU A 69 5.45 -4.31 -0.39
CA LEU A 69 5.21 -5.74 -0.62
C LEU A 69 5.42 -6.14 -2.10
N GLY A 70 5.28 -5.18 -3.03
CA GLY A 70 5.25 -5.43 -4.47
C GLY A 70 3.93 -6.04 -4.98
N GLY A 71 2.92 -6.13 -4.12
CA GLY A 71 1.60 -6.69 -4.38
C GLY A 71 0.62 -6.42 -3.25
N ASP A 72 -0.63 -6.83 -3.38
CA ASP A 72 -1.64 -6.72 -2.32
C ASP A 72 -1.49 -7.85 -1.28
N ALA A 73 -1.00 -9.02 -1.72
CA ALA A 73 -0.52 -10.10 -0.87
C ALA A 73 0.65 -10.84 -1.54
N VAL A 74 1.51 -11.45 -0.74
CA VAL A 74 2.69 -12.19 -1.21
C VAL A 74 2.79 -13.51 -0.47
N VAL A 75 3.05 -14.58 -1.19
CA VAL A 75 3.45 -15.85 -0.62
C VAL A 75 4.96 -15.97 -0.76
N ALA A 76 5.67 -15.93 0.36
CA ALA A 76 7.12 -16.13 0.41
C ALA A 76 7.43 -17.57 0.80
N SER A 77 8.40 -18.20 0.10
CA SER A 77 8.76 -19.59 0.32
C SER A 77 10.24 -19.82 0.01
N ASP A 78 10.84 -20.78 0.70
CA ASP A 78 12.19 -21.28 0.40
C ASP A 78 12.17 -22.33 -0.74
N ASN A 79 10.99 -22.74 -1.20
CA ASN A 79 10.76 -23.67 -2.30
C ASN A 79 9.89 -23.03 -3.37
N ALA A 80 9.87 -23.63 -4.55
CA ALA A 80 9.00 -23.18 -5.65
C ALA A 80 7.54 -23.07 -5.17
N THR A 81 6.86 -22.01 -5.63
CA THR A 81 5.48 -21.74 -5.23
C THR A 81 4.57 -22.93 -5.57
N PRO A 82 3.83 -23.50 -4.59
CA PRO A 82 2.94 -24.62 -4.85
C PRO A 82 1.91 -24.31 -5.95
N ALA A 83 1.73 -25.25 -6.89
CA ALA A 83 0.83 -25.05 -8.02
C ALA A 83 -0.64 -24.74 -7.60
N ALA A 84 -1.06 -25.23 -6.44
CA ALA A 84 -2.38 -24.94 -5.88
C ALA A 84 -2.60 -23.45 -5.60
N LEU A 85 -1.56 -22.74 -5.12
CA LEU A 85 -1.60 -21.30 -4.87
C LEU A 85 -1.73 -20.51 -6.17
N ILE A 86 -0.99 -20.91 -7.19
CA ILE A 86 -1.04 -20.28 -8.52
C ILE A 86 -2.43 -20.50 -9.16
N ALA A 87 -2.94 -21.74 -9.12
CA ALA A 87 -4.26 -22.07 -9.64
C ALA A 87 -5.37 -21.29 -8.92
N ARG A 88 -5.27 -21.14 -7.59
CA ARG A 88 -6.25 -20.40 -6.81
C ARG A 88 -6.25 -18.91 -7.14
N ALA A 89 -5.09 -18.29 -7.28
CA ALA A 89 -4.97 -16.89 -7.68
C ALA A 89 -5.62 -16.66 -9.06
N LYS A 90 -5.35 -17.55 -10.02
CA LYS A 90 -5.95 -17.50 -11.36
C LYS A 90 -7.48 -17.69 -11.33
N ALA A 91 -7.99 -18.63 -10.52
CA ALA A 91 -9.42 -18.86 -10.37
C ALA A 91 -10.17 -17.67 -9.77
N LEU A 92 -9.50 -16.86 -8.95
CA LEU A 92 -10.04 -15.63 -8.38
C LEU A 92 -9.86 -14.40 -9.29
N GLY A 93 -9.29 -14.57 -10.49
CA GLY A 93 -9.04 -13.47 -11.43
C GLY A 93 -7.98 -12.48 -10.95
N LEU A 94 -7.08 -12.89 -10.06
CA LEU A 94 -6.01 -12.05 -9.55
C LEU A 94 -4.86 -11.98 -10.56
N GLN A 95 -4.27 -10.79 -10.68
CA GLN A 95 -2.95 -10.65 -11.32
C GLN A 95 -1.91 -11.29 -10.41
N SER A 96 -0.90 -11.93 -10.99
CA SER A 96 0.18 -12.56 -10.25
C SER A 96 1.51 -12.39 -10.94
N ALA A 97 2.59 -12.32 -10.15
CA ALA A 97 3.95 -12.32 -10.66
C ALA A 97 4.86 -13.04 -9.63
N GLY A 98 5.68 -13.95 -10.14
CA GLY A 98 6.71 -14.63 -9.37
C GLY A 98 8.04 -13.88 -9.39
N THR A 99 8.77 -13.95 -8.29
CA THR A 99 10.17 -13.52 -8.23
C THR A 99 10.99 -14.55 -7.46
N LEU A 100 12.25 -14.70 -7.83
CA LEU A 100 13.23 -15.55 -7.15
C LEU A 100 14.44 -14.71 -6.80
N SER A 101 14.87 -14.76 -5.53
CA SER A 101 16.03 -14.00 -5.07
C SER A 101 17.02 -14.88 -4.29
N PHE A 102 18.30 -14.66 -4.52
CA PHE A 102 19.38 -15.34 -3.78
C PHE A 102 20.71 -14.60 -3.92
N PRO A 103 21.67 -14.80 -2.98
CA PRO A 103 23.03 -14.30 -3.13
C PRO A 103 23.80 -15.08 -4.16
N THR A 104 24.59 -14.41 -5.00
CA THR A 104 25.49 -15.00 -5.97
C THR A 104 26.68 -14.09 -6.25
N MET A 105 27.60 -14.55 -7.08
CA MET A 105 28.72 -13.75 -7.56
C MET A 105 28.42 -13.19 -8.96
N GLY A 106 28.49 -11.86 -9.10
CA GLY A 106 28.56 -11.21 -10.40
C GLY A 106 30.02 -10.95 -10.75
N ARG A 107 30.41 -11.20 -12.01
CA ARG A 107 31.81 -11.08 -12.46
C ARG A 107 31.90 -10.25 -13.76
N ALA A 108 32.93 -9.44 -13.83
CA ALA A 108 33.34 -8.80 -15.09
C ALA A 108 34.03 -9.83 -16.01
N PRO A 109 33.92 -9.75 -17.33
CA PRO A 109 34.72 -10.53 -18.26
C PRO A 109 36.21 -10.35 -18.01
N ASP A 110 37.01 -11.37 -18.30
CA ASP A 110 38.48 -11.34 -18.08
C ASP A 110 39.13 -10.22 -18.90
N ALA A 111 38.60 -9.90 -20.07
CA ALA A 111 39.03 -8.75 -20.89
C ALA A 111 38.80 -7.39 -20.23
N GLN A 112 37.93 -7.33 -19.23
CA GLN A 112 37.61 -6.14 -18.43
C GLN A 112 38.10 -6.26 -16.96
N GLY A 113 39.13 -7.09 -16.72
CA GLY A 113 39.79 -7.22 -15.42
C GLY A 113 39.30 -8.37 -14.55
N GLY A 114 38.25 -9.10 -14.91
CA GLY A 114 37.78 -10.31 -14.22
C GLY A 114 37.33 -10.10 -12.77
N ALA A 115 37.12 -8.86 -12.33
CA ALA A 115 36.70 -8.55 -10.97
C ALA A 115 35.37 -9.24 -10.64
N SER A 116 35.21 -9.70 -9.38
CA SER A 116 34.00 -10.36 -8.93
C SER A 116 33.45 -9.73 -7.65
N ARG A 117 32.13 -9.71 -7.49
CA ARG A 117 31.44 -9.13 -6.34
C ARG A 117 30.24 -9.97 -5.92
N LEU A 118 30.00 -10.07 -4.62
CA LEU A 118 28.77 -10.64 -4.09
C LEU A 118 27.60 -9.71 -4.44
N VAL A 119 26.54 -10.26 -5.02
CA VAL A 119 25.36 -9.54 -5.45
C VAL A 119 24.08 -10.23 -4.96
N ALA A 120 23.03 -9.46 -4.81
CA ALA A 120 21.68 -9.95 -4.56
C ALA A 120 20.97 -10.10 -5.90
N LEU A 121 21.00 -11.29 -6.47
CA LEU A 121 20.29 -11.58 -7.72
C LEU A 121 18.80 -11.68 -7.47
N LYS A 122 18.00 -11.08 -8.34
CA LYS A 122 16.54 -11.20 -8.38
C LYS A 122 16.10 -11.48 -9.82
N ALA A 123 15.56 -12.65 -10.05
CA ALA A 123 14.88 -13.00 -11.28
C ALA A 123 13.39 -12.65 -11.16
N VAL A 124 12.82 -12.00 -12.17
CA VAL A 124 11.46 -11.48 -12.15
C VAL A 124 10.65 -11.96 -13.33
N GLU A 125 9.37 -12.28 -13.12
CA GLU A 125 8.41 -12.60 -14.16
C GLU A 125 7.76 -11.34 -14.75
N PRO A 126 7.21 -11.43 -15.98
CA PRO A 126 6.38 -10.37 -16.56
C PRO A 126 5.22 -9.98 -15.61
N GLY A 127 4.99 -8.66 -15.53
CA GLY A 127 3.99 -8.09 -14.60
C GLY A 127 4.56 -7.61 -13.28
N TYR A 128 5.78 -7.96 -12.93
CA TYR A 128 6.47 -7.40 -11.76
C TYR A 128 6.89 -5.93 -12.00
N PRO A 129 6.76 -5.02 -11.02
CA PRO A 129 6.03 -5.19 -9.75
C PRO A 129 4.52 -4.97 -9.94
N LEU A 130 3.69 -5.77 -9.26
CA LEU A 130 2.22 -5.64 -9.34
C LEU A 130 1.71 -4.35 -8.68
N ARG A 131 2.43 -3.84 -7.68
CA ARG A 131 2.18 -2.58 -6.99
C ARG A 131 3.45 -1.75 -6.90
N GLY A 132 3.32 -0.43 -7.03
CA GLY A 132 4.46 0.47 -7.10
C GLY A 132 5.08 0.51 -8.51
N SER A 133 6.30 1.03 -8.56
CA SER A 133 7.12 1.11 -9.76
C SER A 133 8.60 1.06 -9.39
N LEU A 134 9.41 0.50 -10.27
CA LEU A 134 10.86 0.62 -10.21
C LEU A 134 11.25 2.05 -10.59
N LYS A 135 12.34 2.56 -10.02
CA LYS A 135 13.05 3.72 -10.59
C LYS A 135 14.36 3.25 -11.17
N VAL A 136 14.58 3.57 -12.42
CA VAL A 136 15.77 3.20 -13.19
C VAL A 136 16.38 4.43 -13.85
N ALA A 137 17.65 4.37 -14.19
CA ALA A 137 18.33 5.36 -14.98
C ALA A 137 19.08 4.69 -16.15
N ALA A 138 19.25 5.40 -17.25
CA ALA A 138 19.98 4.88 -18.42
C ALA A 138 21.46 4.61 -18.08
N GLN A 139 22.05 5.39 -17.18
CA GLN A 139 23.40 5.24 -16.64
C GLN A 139 23.49 5.91 -15.26
N PRO A 140 24.52 5.64 -14.45
CA PRO A 140 24.69 6.28 -13.16
C PRO A 140 24.66 7.81 -13.28
N GLY A 141 23.86 8.48 -12.43
CA GLY A 141 23.69 9.93 -12.43
C GLY A 141 22.79 10.50 -13.53
N ALA A 142 22.26 9.70 -14.43
CA ALA A 142 21.25 10.15 -15.40
C ALA A 142 19.88 10.36 -14.76
N ALA A 143 18.97 11.03 -15.50
CA ALA A 143 17.62 11.27 -15.01
C ALA A 143 16.90 9.95 -14.64
N GLU A 144 16.30 9.92 -13.45
CA GLU A 144 15.52 8.79 -12.96
C GLU A 144 14.20 8.69 -13.72
N GLN A 145 13.82 7.48 -14.11
CA GLN A 145 12.56 7.17 -14.76
C GLN A 145 11.81 6.10 -13.95
N ALA A 146 10.58 6.38 -13.58
CA ALA A 146 9.70 5.37 -13.01
C ALA A 146 9.21 4.44 -14.13
N THR A 147 9.30 3.12 -13.90
CA THR A 147 8.87 2.10 -14.86
C THR A 147 8.23 0.91 -14.17
N ARG A 148 7.39 0.19 -14.90
CA ARG A 148 6.90 -1.15 -14.59
C ARG A 148 7.45 -2.22 -15.52
N ASP A 149 8.36 -1.83 -16.38
CA ASP A 149 9.07 -2.79 -17.22
C ASP A 149 10.03 -3.60 -16.35
N ILE A 150 10.46 -4.73 -16.89
CA ILE A 150 11.49 -5.61 -16.35
C ILE A 150 12.63 -5.75 -17.37
N PRO A 151 13.81 -6.25 -16.99
CA PRO A 151 14.86 -6.55 -17.96
C PRO A 151 14.32 -7.43 -19.09
N ALA A 152 14.68 -7.11 -20.34
CA ALA A 152 14.40 -7.99 -21.45
C ALA A 152 15.27 -9.25 -21.35
N ARG A 153 14.93 -10.31 -22.07
CA ARG A 153 15.77 -11.52 -22.13
C ARG A 153 17.16 -11.18 -22.66
N GLY A 154 18.18 -11.71 -22.01
CA GLY A 154 19.57 -11.39 -22.31
C GLY A 154 20.07 -10.07 -21.74
N GLU A 155 19.21 -9.34 -21.02
CA GLU A 155 19.56 -8.07 -20.36
C GLU A 155 19.56 -8.21 -18.84
N VAL A 156 20.35 -7.35 -18.20
CA VAL A 156 20.43 -7.23 -16.75
C VAL A 156 20.37 -5.76 -16.35
N TRP A 157 19.63 -5.48 -15.27
CA TRP A 157 19.65 -4.17 -14.62
C TRP A 157 20.39 -4.30 -13.28
N VAL A 158 21.23 -3.34 -12.97
CA VAL A 158 22.13 -3.42 -11.80
C VAL A 158 22.12 -2.14 -10.97
N ASP A 159 22.44 -2.24 -9.71
CA ASP A 159 22.72 -1.06 -8.87
C ASP A 159 23.99 -0.34 -9.35
N ALA A 160 23.98 0.98 -9.36
CA ALA A 160 25.11 1.79 -9.78
C ALA A 160 26.45 1.44 -9.07
N PRO A 161 26.50 1.21 -7.75
CA PRO A 161 27.74 0.84 -7.06
C PRO A 161 28.38 -0.48 -7.52
N LEU A 162 27.60 -1.36 -8.18
CA LEU A 162 28.15 -2.58 -8.74
C LEU A 162 29.02 -2.29 -9.96
N LEU A 163 28.63 -1.34 -10.79
CA LEU A 163 29.37 -0.92 -11.97
C LEU A 163 30.77 -0.42 -11.59
N ASP A 164 30.83 0.47 -10.60
CA ASP A 164 32.11 0.99 -10.08
C ASP A 164 32.99 -0.12 -9.50
N ALA A 165 32.38 -1.06 -8.75
CA ALA A 165 33.09 -2.15 -8.09
C ALA A 165 33.66 -3.20 -9.07
N LEU A 166 33.08 -3.35 -10.26
CA LEU A 166 33.49 -4.29 -11.29
C LEU A 166 34.24 -3.60 -12.44
N GLY A 167 34.31 -2.27 -12.47
CA GLY A 167 34.88 -1.51 -13.60
C GLY A 167 34.08 -1.65 -14.90
N LEU A 168 32.76 -1.81 -14.78
CA LEU A 168 31.83 -1.98 -15.90
C LEU A 168 31.00 -0.71 -16.13
N ALA A 169 30.46 -0.58 -17.34
CA ALA A 169 29.52 0.46 -17.71
C ALA A 169 28.22 -0.14 -18.28
N VAL A 170 27.19 0.69 -18.39
CA VAL A 170 25.97 0.30 -19.13
C VAL A 170 26.33 0.02 -20.59
N GLY A 171 25.90 -1.11 -21.11
CA GLY A 171 26.26 -1.64 -22.41
C GLY A 171 27.26 -2.79 -22.37
N ASP A 172 28.03 -2.91 -21.29
CA ASP A 172 28.95 -4.03 -21.05
C ASP A 172 28.21 -5.32 -20.67
N THR A 173 28.97 -6.41 -20.59
CA THR A 173 28.45 -7.72 -20.19
C THR A 173 28.79 -8.00 -18.74
N LEU A 174 27.77 -8.41 -17.95
CA LEU A 174 27.91 -8.98 -16.62
C LEU A 174 27.82 -10.51 -16.70
N LEU A 175 28.79 -11.21 -16.17
CA LEU A 175 28.79 -12.68 -16.06
C LEU A 175 28.08 -13.12 -14.78
N LEU A 176 27.07 -13.97 -14.93
CA LEU A 176 26.29 -14.58 -13.85
C LEU A 176 26.26 -16.10 -14.05
N GLY A 177 27.07 -16.83 -13.28
CA GLY A 177 27.30 -18.24 -13.54
C GLY A 177 27.81 -18.46 -14.97
N ASP A 178 27.13 -19.30 -15.74
CA ASP A 178 27.49 -19.63 -17.12
C ASP A 178 26.96 -18.63 -18.17
N ALA A 179 26.09 -17.67 -17.76
CA ALA A 179 25.49 -16.69 -18.67
C ALA A 179 26.21 -15.34 -18.63
N GLY A 180 26.36 -14.73 -19.82
CA GLY A 180 26.75 -13.34 -19.98
C GLY A 180 25.55 -12.50 -20.38
N LEU A 181 25.14 -11.52 -19.55
CA LEU A 181 23.98 -10.67 -19.76
C LEU A 181 24.41 -9.23 -19.99
N LYS A 182 23.78 -8.54 -20.95
CA LYS A 182 24.07 -7.14 -21.27
C LYS A 182 23.47 -6.20 -20.20
N ILE A 183 24.29 -5.34 -19.63
CA ILE A 183 23.83 -4.32 -18.70
C ILE A 183 23.06 -3.24 -19.48
N ALA A 184 21.74 -3.18 -19.25
CA ALA A 184 20.87 -2.28 -20.00
C ALA A 184 20.55 -0.99 -19.23
N ARG A 185 20.38 -1.05 -17.90
CA ARG A 185 20.00 0.09 -17.06
C ARG A 185 20.57 -0.05 -15.65
N THR A 186 20.57 1.08 -14.92
CA THR A 186 20.85 1.08 -13.49
C THR A 186 19.56 1.17 -12.69
N ILE A 187 19.47 0.40 -11.58
CA ILE A 187 18.38 0.43 -10.62
C ILE A 187 18.67 1.54 -9.61
N VAL A 188 17.71 2.46 -9.43
CA VAL A 188 17.80 3.54 -8.47
C VAL A 188 16.94 3.22 -7.24
N LEU A 189 15.72 2.68 -7.46
CA LEU A 189 14.81 2.29 -6.40
C LEU A 189 14.05 1.02 -6.78
N GLU A 190 14.07 0.05 -5.89
CA GLU A 190 13.26 -1.15 -5.90
C GLU A 190 12.34 -1.15 -4.67
N PRO A 191 11.00 -1.01 -4.82
CA PRO A 191 10.09 -0.81 -3.69
C PRO A 191 10.10 -1.98 -2.70
N ASP A 192 10.12 -3.22 -3.21
CA ASP A 192 10.04 -4.46 -2.44
C ASP A 192 11.42 -5.10 -2.19
N ARG A 193 12.47 -4.30 -2.14
CA ARG A 193 13.86 -4.78 -1.89
C ARG A 193 13.98 -5.55 -0.57
N GLY A 194 13.07 -5.28 0.36
CA GLY A 194 13.06 -5.92 1.68
C GLY A 194 14.07 -5.30 2.64
N ALA A 195 14.14 -5.89 3.84
CA ALA A 195 15.11 -5.56 4.88
C ALA A 195 15.96 -6.81 5.17
N GLY A 196 17.19 -6.64 5.61
CA GLY A 196 18.10 -7.73 5.97
C GLY A 196 19.42 -7.64 5.23
N PHE A 197 20.31 -8.61 5.48
CA PHE A 197 21.68 -8.61 4.93
C PHE A 197 21.71 -8.48 3.40
N MET A 198 20.79 -9.14 2.71
CA MET A 198 20.67 -9.07 1.25
C MET A 198 20.24 -7.71 0.71
N ALA A 199 19.66 -6.84 1.54
CA ALA A 199 19.32 -5.47 1.12
C ALA A 199 20.56 -4.59 0.96
N PHE A 200 21.69 -4.93 1.59
CA PHE A 200 22.94 -4.19 1.50
C PHE A 200 23.84 -4.64 0.33
N ALA A 201 23.65 -5.85 -0.19
CA ALA A 201 24.36 -6.30 -1.37
C ALA A 201 23.82 -5.58 -2.62
N PRO A 202 24.68 -5.21 -3.60
CA PRO A 202 24.24 -4.62 -4.83
C PRO A 202 23.19 -5.51 -5.52
N ARG A 203 22.09 -4.91 -5.99
CA ARG A 203 21.02 -5.62 -6.70
C ARG A 203 21.43 -5.90 -8.14
N VAL A 204 21.10 -7.09 -8.57
CA VAL A 204 21.16 -7.52 -9.97
C VAL A 204 19.80 -8.11 -10.32
N MET A 205 19.12 -7.56 -11.29
CA MET A 205 17.79 -7.98 -11.73
C MET A 205 17.84 -8.54 -13.14
N ILE A 206 17.28 -9.74 -13.33
CA ILE A 206 17.24 -10.44 -14.64
C ILE A 206 15.81 -10.89 -14.95
N HIS A 207 15.55 -11.20 -16.22
CA HIS A 207 14.32 -11.88 -16.61
C HIS A 207 14.30 -13.32 -16.05
N MET A 208 13.13 -13.81 -15.61
CA MET A 208 13.01 -15.16 -15.04
C MET A 208 13.47 -16.25 -16.00
N ASP A 209 13.22 -16.10 -17.30
CA ASP A 209 13.59 -17.10 -18.31
C ASP A 209 15.11 -17.20 -18.54
N ASP A 210 15.88 -16.17 -18.18
CA ASP A 210 17.35 -16.23 -18.30
C ASP A 210 18.00 -16.99 -17.16
N LEU A 211 17.25 -17.21 -16.06
CA LEU A 211 17.79 -17.85 -14.86
C LEU A 211 18.36 -19.24 -15.12
N GLN A 212 17.71 -20.04 -15.95
CA GLN A 212 18.18 -21.38 -16.27
C GLN A 212 19.56 -21.37 -16.98
N ALA A 213 19.76 -20.40 -17.89
CA ALA A 213 21.03 -20.26 -18.61
C ALA A 213 22.21 -19.90 -17.69
N THR A 214 21.95 -19.31 -16.53
CA THR A 214 23.00 -18.99 -15.56
C THR A 214 23.57 -20.21 -14.83
N ALA A 215 22.88 -21.33 -14.81
CA ALA A 215 23.21 -22.55 -14.02
C ALA A 215 23.44 -22.30 -12.51
N LEU A 216 22.98 -21.15 -11.98
CA LEU A 216 23.20 -20.74 -10.58
C LEU A 216 22.29 -21.46 -9.59
N VAL A 217 21.12 -21.93 -10.04
CA VAL A 217 20.17 -22.65 -9.19
C VAL A 217 20.54 -24.11 -9.15
N GLN A 218 20.99 -24.55 -7.98
CA GLN A 218 21.42 -25.94 -7.75
C GLN A 218 20.65 -26.54 -6.55
N PRO A 219 20.59 -27.88 -6.43
CA PRO A 219 20.07 -28.52 -5.23
C PRO A 219 20.78 -27.97 -3.98
N ALA A 220 20.02 -27.59 -2.96
CA ALA A 220 20.50 -26.96 -1.73
C ALA A 220 20.88 -25.46 -1.82
N SER A 221 20.66 -24.78 -2.94
CA SER A 221 20.74 -23.31 -3.00
C SER A 221 19.72 -22.68 -2.04
N ARG A 222 20.15 -21.67 -1.28
CA ARG A 222 19.22 -20.86 -0.46
C ARG A 222 18.49 -19.87 -1.34
N LEU A 223 17.31 -20.28 -1.77
CA LEU A 223 16.45 -19.50 -2.65
C LEU A 223 15.30 -18.89 -1.86
N THR A 224 14.85 -17.71 -2.26
CA THR A 224 13.63 -17.11 -1.75
C THR A 224 12.70 -16.85 -2.92
N TYR A 225 11.64 -17.65 -2.99
CA TYR A 225 10.55 -17.47 -3.95
C TYR A 225 9.53 -16.52 -3.35
N ARG A 226 9.04 -15.58 -4.14
CA ARG A 226 7.95 -14.69 -3.76
C ARG A 226 6.92 -14.70 -4.88
N PHE A 227 5.71 -15.10 -4.56
CA PHE A 227 4.57 -15.08 -5.44
C PHE A 227 3.63 -13.96 -5.00
N ALA A 228 3.65 -12.86 -5.71
CA ALA A 228 2.81 -11.71 -5.47
C ALA A 228 1.47 -11.85 -6.19
N VAL A 229 0.40 -11.38 -5.55
CA VAL A 229 -0.93 -11.26 -6.15
C VAL A 229 -1.48 -9.85 -5.96
N ALA A 230 -2.27 -9.39 -6.95
CA ALA A 230 -2.93 -8.11 -6.90
C ALA A 230 -4.31 -8.16 -7.56
N GLY A 231 -5.26 -7.39 -7.03
CA GLY A 231 -6.62 -7.34 -7.56
C GLY A 231 -7.58 -6.51 -6.73
N ALA A 232 -8.88 -6.78 -6.86
CA ALA A 232 -9.89 -6.17 -6.01
C ALA A 232 -9.76 -6.68 -4.56
N PRO A 233 -10.14 -5.86 -3.55
CA PRO A 233 -9.93 -6.22 -2.14
C PRO A 233 -10.59 -7.55 -1.72
N ALA A 234 -11.80 -7.83 -2.19
CA ALA A 234 -12.53 -9.05 -1.80
C ALA A 234 -11.86 -10.34 -2.32
N PRO A 235 -11.49 -10.50 -3.61
CA PRO A 235 -10.71 -11.63 -4.10
C PRO A 235 -9.34 -11.78 -3.41
N VAL A 236 -8.63 -10.68 -3.16
CA VAL A 236 -7.33 -10.71 -2.45
C VAL A 236 -7.51 -11.24 -1.03
N LYS A 237 -8.50 -10.76 -0.30
CA LYS A 237 -8.82 -11.25 1.04
C LYS A 237 -9.17 -12.75 1.02
N GLN A 238 -10.02 -13.18 0.09
CA GLN A 238 -10.39 -14.59 -0.09
C GLN A 238 -9.17 -15.46 -0.40
N PHE A 239 -8.23 -14.97 -1.24
CA PHE A 239 -6.98 -15.65 -1.53
C PHE A 239 -6.12 -15.78 -0.26
N THR A 240 -5.94 -14.69 0.47
CA THR A 240 -5.08 -14.62 1.66
C THR A 240 -5.57 -15.56 2.77
N GLU A 241 -6.88 -15.55 3.04
CA GLU A 241 -7.51 -16.43 4.03
C GLU A 241 -7.36 -17.91 3.63
N TRP A 242 -7.67 -18.23 2.38
CA TRP A 242 -7.51 -19.58 1.86
C TRP A 242 -6.03 -20.04 1.86
N ALA A 243 -5.12 -19.21 1.37
CA ALA A 243 -3.69 -19.52 1.33
C ALA A 243 -3.11 -19.77 2.73
N THR A 244 -3.51 -18.94 3.71
CA THR A 244 -3.10 -19.11 5.12
C THR A 244 -3.61 -20.42 5.70
N ALA A 245 -4.85 -20.81 5.42
CA ALA A 245 -5.42 -22.08 5.83
C ALA A 245 -4.73 -23.28 5.13
N GLU A 246 -4.47 -23.16 3.83
CA GLU A 246 -3.82 -24.19 3.03
C GLU A 246 -2.38 -24.46 3.47
N VAL A 247 -1.61 -23.41 3.75
CA VAL A 247 -0.24 -23.53 4.28
C VAL A 247 -0.22 -24.31 5.60
N LYS A 248 -1.18 -24.07 6.48
CA LYS A 248 -1.34 -24.80 7.75
C LYS A 248 -1.78 -26.24 7.53
N ARG A 249 -2.79 -26.45 6.65
CA ARG A 249 -3.37 -27.76 6.37
C ARG A 249 -2.36 -28.72 5.72
N ALA A 250 -1.59 -28.22 4.77
CA ALA A 250 -0.61 -29.02 4.03
C ALA A 250 0.77 -29.11 4.72
N ASP A 251 0.91 -28.57 5.93
CA ASP A 251 2.19 -28.49 6.68
C ASP A 251 3.36 -27.98 5.79
N LEU A 252 3.09 -26.94 5.00
CA LEU A 252 4.08 -26.38 4.06
C LEU A 252 5.13 -25.60 4.84
N ARG A 253 6.24 -26.27 5.17
CA ARG A 253 7.35 -25.65 5.88
C ARG A 253 8.04 -24.59 5.01
N GLY A 254 8.44 -23.48 5.63
CA GLY A 254 9.10 -22.37 4.93
C GLY A 254 8.18 -21.49 4.09
N VAL A 255 6.88 -21.79 4.03
CA VAL A 255 5.90 -20.94 3.33
C VAL A 255 5.23 -19.95 4.28
N ARG A 256 5.22 -18.67 3.91
CA ARG A 256 4.59 -17.58 4.67
C ARG A 256 3.69 -16.77 3.75
N VAL A 257 2.51 -16.44 4.25
CA VAL A 257 1.58 -15.54 3.55
C VAL A 257 1.73 -14.15 4.19
N GLU A 258 2.20 -13.20 3.41
CA GLU A 258 2.39 -11.80 3.79
C GLU A 258 1.29 -10.98 3.13
N SER A 259 0.52 -10.23 3.92
CA SER A 259 -0.48 -9.29 3.45
C SER A 259 -0.37 -8.00 4.25
N LEU A 260 -1.14 -6.97 3.90
CA LEU A 260 -1.23 -5.75 4.71
C LEU A 260 -1.64 -6.03 6.16
N GLU A 261 -2.45 -7.07 6.36
CA GLU A 261 -2.96 -7.44 7.68
C GLU A 261 -1.99 -8.34 8.47
N SER A 262 -1.16 -9.15 7.79
CA SER A 262 -0.27 -10.14 8.41
C SER A 262 1.23 -9.86 8.20
N GLY A 263 1.58 -9.00 7.26
CA GLY A 263 2.88 -9.01 6.59
C GLY A 263 4.06 -8.38 7.31
N ARG A 264 3.88 -7.59 8.35
CA ARG A 264 4.95 -7.11 9.25
C ARG A 264 4.32 -6.73 10.59
N PRO A 265 4.52 -7.53 11.65
CA PRO A 265 3.99 -7.23 12.99
C PRO A 265 4.35 -5.82 13.47
N GLU A 266 5.54 -5.36 13.12
CA GLU A 266 6.06 -4.03 13.49
C GLU A 266 5.28 -2.90 12.80
N MET A 267 5.02 -3.04 11.50
CA MET A 267 4.26 -2.06 10.72
C MET A 267 2.77 -2.05 11.12
N ARG A 268 2.21 -3.23 11.37
CA ARG A 268 0.85 -3.39 11.89
C ARG A 268 0.70 -2.73 13.26
N GLN A 269 1.63 -2.97 14.18
CA GLN A 269 1.62 -2.33 15.50
C GLN A 269 1.71 -0.81 15.40
N THR A 270 2.51 -0.29 14.48
CA THR A 270 2.64 1.15 14.25
C THR A 270 1.34 1.73 13.67
N LEU A 271 0.72 1.05 12.71
CA LEU A 271 -0.57 1.43 12.14
C LEU A 271 -1.69 1.38 13.20
N GLU A 272 -1.77 0.31 13.99
CA GLU A 272 -2.76 0.17 15.07
C GLU A 272 -2.57 1.25 16.16
N ARG A 273 -1.33 1.60 16.50
CA ARG A 273 -1.06 2.69 17.44
C ARG A 273 -1.47 4.04 16.87
N ALA A 274 -1.17 4.31 15.60
CA ALA A 274 -1.58 5.53 14.91
C ALA A 274 -3.12 5.62 14.83
N GLU A 275 -3.81 4.54 14.49
CA GLU A 275 -5.27 4.48 14.42
C GLU A 275 -5.91 4.72 15.80
N LYS A 276 -5.40 4.09 16.86
CA LYS A 276 -5.84 4.34 18.24
C LYS A 276 -5.63 5.79 18.66
N PHE A 277 -4.45 6.35 18.34
CA PHE A 277 -4.16 7.76 18.66
C PHE A 277 -5.12 8.72 17.93
N LEU A 278 -5.32 8.52 16.63
CA LEU A 278 -6.25 9.34 15.83
C LEU A 278 -7.69 9.20 16.30
N SER A 279 -8.12 7.99 16.67
CA SER A 279 -9.45 7.73 17.26
C SER A 279 -9.63 8.46 18.59
N LEU A 280 -8.60 8.50 19.42
CA LEU A 280 -8.60 9.21 20.71
C LEU A 280 -8.67 10.72 20.52
N VAL A 281 -7.93 11.28 19.55
CA VAL A 281 -8.00 12.70 19.17
C VAL A 281 -9.38 13.05 18.63
N ALA A 282 -9.97 12.19 17.78
CA ALA A 282 -11.32 12.37 17.26
C ALA A 282 -12.38 12.37 18.38
N LEU A 283 -12.24 11.45 19.37
CA LEU A 283 -13.12 11.40 20.55
C LEU A 283 -13.02 12.66 21.39
N LEU A 284 -11.79 13.14 21.66
CA LEU A 284 -11.57 14.39 22.39
C LEU A 284 -12.18 15.60 21.64
N ALA A 285 -11.99 15.68 20.33
CA ALA A 285 -12.59 16.72 19.51
C ALA A 285 -14.12 16.67 19.56
N ALA A 286 -14.72 15.47 19.52
CA ALA A 286 -16.16 15.28 19.65
C ALA A 286 -16.68 15.73 21.02
N LEU A 287 -15.98 15.37 22.11
CA LEU A 287 -16.33 15.79 23.47
C LEU A 287 -16.26 17.31 23.66
N LEU A 288 -15.17 17.93 23.21
CA LEU A 288 -15.03 19.40 23.24
C LEU A 288 -16.12 20.09 22.44
N SER A 289 -16.45 19.55 21.27
CA SER A 289 -17.53 20.05 20.42
C SER A 289 -18.89 19.92 21.12
N ALA A 290 -19.16 18.79 21.76
CA ALA A 290 -20.41 18.58 22.52
C ALA A 290 -20.53 19.55 23.68
N VAL A 291 -19.45 19.81 24.43
CA VAL A 291 -19.42 20.79 25.54
C VAL A 291 -19.65 22.21 25.00
N ALA A 292 -19.01 22.58 23.88
CA ALA A 292 -19.21 23.90 23.27
C ALA A 292 -20.65 24.13 22.82
N VAL A 293 -21.28 23.12 22.19
CA VAL A 293 -22.68 23.15 21.79
C VAL A 293 -23.60 23.22 23.02
N ALA A 294 -23.33 22.44 24.09
CA ALA A 294 -24.13 22.46 25.31
C ALA A 294 -24.06 23.81 26.02
N LEU A 295 -22.87 24.42 26.09
CA LEU A 295 -22.70 25.77 26.69
C LEU A 295 -23.41 26.84 25.86
N ALA A 296 -23.31 26.79 24.55
CA ALA A 296 -24.01 27.73 23.66
C ALA A 296 -25.54 27.57 23.75
N ALA A 297 -26.04 26.33 23.78
CA ALA A 297 -27.47 26.05 23.95
C ALA A 297 -28.00 26.49 25.32
N ARG A 298 -27.21 26.30 26.39
CA ARG A 298 -27.57 26.78 27.76
C ARG A 298 -27.62 28.30 27.82
N GLY A 299 -26.65 29.01 27.20
CA GLY A 299 -26.66 30.46 27.10
C GLY A 299 -27.89 30.97 26.38
N PHE A 300 -28.23 30.36 25.23
CA PHE A 300 -29.43 30.68 24.47
C PHE A 300 -30.74 30.44 25.25
N ALA A 301 -30.82 29.30 25.97
CA ALA A 301 -32.02 29.01 26.78
C ALA A 301 -32.17 29.97 27.98
N ALA A 302 -31.06 30.36 28.62
CA ALA A 302 -31.11 31.30 29.75
C ALA A 302 -31.59 32.70 29.34
N SER A 303 -31.20 33.16 28.15
CA SER A 303 -31.63 34.48 27.62
C SER A 303 -33.11 34.53 27.14
N HIS A 304 -33.77 33.36 26.99
CA HIS A 304 -35.15 33.24 26.51
C HIS A 304 -36.15 32.79 27.59
N LEU A 305 -35.69 32.55 28.84
CA LEU A 305 -36.55 32.14 29.95
C LEU A 305 -36.95 33.29 30.89
N ASP A 306 -36.40 34.50 30.67
CA ASP A 306 -36.83 35.76 31.30
C ASP A 306 -37.70 36.55 30.29
#